data_d250cd7cfff2f1e523ed0e9906d402cb
#
_entry.id   d250cd7cfff2f1e523ed0e9906d402cb
#
_cell.length_a   1.000
_cell.length_b   1.000
_cell.length_c   1.000
_cell.angle_alpha   90.00
_cell.angle_beta   90.00
_cell.angle_gamma   90.00
#
_symmetry.space_group_name_H-M   'P 1'
#
loop_
_entity.id
_entity.type
_entity.pdbx_description
1 polymer ?
#
loop_
_entity_poly.entity_id
_entity_poly.type
_entity_poly.pdbx_seq_one_letter_code
_entity_poly.pdbx_strand_id
1 'polypeptide(L)'
;MALAEAENTPRRRRPAPDPVAVLRGHRAAVNDVCFHPSLPLIFSGAADGELRVWDTASHRTVSSVWAHGGSAGVYSVAASTRLGNKIISQGRDGSCKCWEIEEAGLSRRALYTIRTSTYHFCKMSLVKSTCSTCCTQSGLISATGDIESQSTVTEERELGLCMAVQAFFPCGAAYVNILSSYEDGSTLLWDVRNPGLPVSSVKYHSESALSIAIDGLCNGGISGGADDKIVMFGLDHQKFCSNYRVHLFSGKK
;
A
#
# COMPACT_ATOMS: atom_id res chain seq x y z
N MET A 1 -20.34 -51.13 -21.61
CA MET A 1 -19.60 -50.07 -20.85
C MET A 1 -19.37 -48.91 -21.81
N ALA A 2 -20.22 -47.92 -21.77
CA ALA A 2 -20.07 -46.71 -22.59
C ALA A 2 -19.37 -45.64 -21.77
N LEU A 3 -18.19 -45.23 -22.23
CA LEU A 3 -17.47 -44.11 -21.68
C LEU A 3 -18.14 -42.81 -22.14
N ALA A 4 -18.67 -42.04 -21.21
CA ALA A 4 -19.20 -40.71 -21.47
C ALA A 4 -18.07 -39.77 -21.85
N GLU A 5 -18.03 -39.33 -23.10
CA GLU A 5 -17.20 -38.23 -23.57
C GLU A 5 -17.69 -36.94 -22.92
N ALA A 6 -16.88 -36.35 -22.08
CA ALA A 6 -17.15 -35.02 -21.52
C ALA A 6 -16.97 -33.97 -22.63
N GLU A 7 -18.07 -33.43 -23.13
CA GLU A 7 -18.07 -32.31 -24.08
C GLU A 7 -17.32 -31.10 -23.50
N ASN A 8 -16.19 -30.85 -24.09
CA ASN A 8 -15.34 -29.69 -23.82
C ASN A 8 -15.91 -28.46 -24.56
N THR A 9 -17.04 -27.94 -24.06
CA THR A 9 -17.60 -26.70 -24.57
C THR A 9 -16.67 -25.53 -24.22
N PRO A 10 -16.17 -24.78 -25.22
CA PRO A 10 -15.29 -23.63 -24.94
C PRO A 10 -16.08 -22.60 -24.13
N ARG A 11 -15.60 -22.30 -22.90
CA ARG A 11 -16.15 -21.23 -22.06
C ARG A 11 -16.10 -19.91 -22.85
N ARG A 12 -17.25 -19.47 -23.36
CA ARG A 12 -17.40 -18.13 -23.96
C ARG A 12 -16.92 -17.12 -22.96
N ARG A 13 -15.82 -16.41 -23.25
CA ARG A 13 -15.35 -15.27 -22.47
C ARG A 13 -16.50 -14.27 -22.44
N ARG A 14 -17.03 -13.98 -21.25
CA ARG A 14 -17.99 -12.90 -21.09
C ARG A 14 -17.29 -11.59 -21.50
N PRO A 15 -17.91 -10.74 -22.32
CA PRO A 15 -17.34 -9.43 -22.63
C PRO A 15 -17.11 -8.67 -21.32
N ALA A 16 -16.06 -7.86 -21.29
CA ALA A 16 -15.82 -6.98 -20.14
C ALA A 16 -17.05 -6.06 -19.95
N PRO A 17 -17.51 -5.84 -18.72
CA PRO A 17 -18.61 -4.93 -18.47
C PRO A 17 -18.24 -3.52 -18.93
N ASP A 18 -19.18 -2.83 -19.57
CA ASP A 18 -19.01 -1.43 -19.94
C ASP A 18 -18.79 -0.56 -18.68
N PRO A 19 -17.93 0.48 -18.75
CA PRO A 19 -17.73 1.38 -17.64
C PRO A 19 -19.03 2.13 -17.32
N VAL A 20 -19.40 2.16 -16.04
CA VAL A 20 -20.62 2.86 -15.56
C VAL A 20 -20.45 4.37 -15.73
N ALA A 21 -19.26 4.91 -15.47
CA ALA A 21 -18.95 6.32 -15.58
C ALA A 21 -17.46 6.55 -15.85
N VAL A 22 -17.17 7.71 -16.45
CA VAL A 22 -15.80 8.21 -16.64
C VAL A 22 -15.65 9.53 -15.89
N LEU A 23 -14.85 9.55 -14.84
CA LEU A 23 -14.58 10.75 -14.06
C LEU A 23 -13.54 11.62 -14.79
N ARG A 24 -13.97 12.75 -15.35
CA ARG A 24 -13.13 13.64 -16.14
C ARG A 24 -12.80 14.90 -15.35
N GLY A 25 -11.52 15.30 -15.34
CA GLY A 25 -11.13 16.54 -14.66
C GLY A 25 -9.62 16.71 -14.46
N HIS A 26 -8.88 15.63 -14.16
CA HIS A 26 -7.42 15.71 -14.09
C HIS A 26 -6.81 16.10 -15.45
N ARG A 27 -5.76 16.92 -15.39
CA ARG A 27 -4.99 17.38 -16.56
C ARG A 27 -3.68 16.62 -16.73
N ALA A 28 -3.30 15.82 -15.74
CA ALA A 28 -2.11 14.98 -15.73
C ALA A 28 -2.48 13.52 -15.44
N ALA A 29 -1.51 12.62 -15.56
CA ALA A 29 -1.69 11.21 -15.28
C ALA A 29 -2.14 10.99 -13.83
N VAL A 30 -3.17 10.18 -13.63
CA VAL A 30 -3.63 9.75 -12.29
C VAL A 30 -2.71 8.64 -11.81
N ASN A 31 -2.01 8.88 -10.70
CA ASN A 31 -1.05 7.93 -10.14
C ASN A 31 -1.69 6.96 -9.13
N ASP A 32 -2.72 7.42 -8.42
CA ASP A 32 -3.37 6.61 -7.40
C ASP A 32 -4.82 7.01 -7.18
N VAL A 33 -5.64 6.04 -6.75
CA VAL A 33 -7.05 6.22 -6.42
C VAL A 33 -7.38 5.44 -5.15
N CYS A 34 -8.30 5.98 -4.34
CA CYS A 34 -8.75 5.35 -3.12
C CYS A 34 -10.23 5.62 -2.89
N PHE A 35 -11.01 4.60 -2.51
CA PHE A 35 -12.37 4.78 -2.01
C PHE A 35 -12.34 5.20 -0.55
N HIS A 36 -13.28 6.07 -0.15
CA HIS A 36 -13.56 6.26 1.26
C HIS A 36 -14.28 5.04 1.82
N PRO A 37 -13.89 4.52 3.00
CA PRO A 37 -14.44 3.27 3.50
C PRO A 37 -15.93 3.31 3.90
N SER A 38 -16.48 4.51 4.17
CA SER A 38 -17.86 4.68 4.66
C SER A 38 -18.65 5.78 3.95
N LEU A 39 -18.02 6.68 3.22
CA LEU A 39 -18.68 7.74 2.47
C LEU A 39 -18.68 7.40 0.97
N PRO A 40 -19.67 7.88 0.19
CA PRO A 40 -19.72 7.65 -1.25
C PRO A 40 -18.72 8.54 -2.01
N LEU A 41 -17.46 8.49 -1.62
CA LEU A 41 -16.39 9.33 -2.14
C LEU A 41 -15.23 8.50 -2.70
N ILE A 42 -14.65 9.01 -3.80
CA ILE A 42 -13.38 8.55 -4.36
C ILE A 42 -12.38 9.69 -4.29
N PHE A 43 -11.15 9.37 -3.96
CA PHE A 43 -10.01 10.29 -4.01
C PHE A 43 -9.07 9.87 -5.12
N SER A 44 -8.55 10.83 -5.86
CA SER A 44 -7.57 10.58 -6.92
C SER A 44 -6.44 11.58 -6.87
N GLY A 45 -5.21 11.09 -6.95
CA GLY A 45 -4.00 11.90 -6.98
C GLY A 45 -3.32 11.87 -8.34
N ALA A 46 -2.92 13.03 -8.85
CA ALA A 46 -2.33 13.15 -10.17
C ALA A 46 -0.87 13.62 -10.13
N ALA A 47 -0.18 13.40 -11.25
CA ALA A 47 1.25 13.69 -11.41
C ALA A 47 1.59 15.19 -11.36
N ASP A 48 0.62 16.07 -11.51
CA ASP A 48 0.78 17.51 -11.35
C ASP A 48 0.62 18.01 -9.90
N GLY A 49 0.33 17.12 -8.96
CA GLY A 49 0.15 17.43 -7.55
C GLY A 49 -1.29 17.72 -7.15
N GLU A 50 -2.23 17.63 -8.09
CA GLU A 50 -3.65 17.82 -7.81
C GLU A 50 -4.25 16.57 -7.13
N LEU A 51 -4.97 16.77 -6.04
CA LEU A 51 -5.79 15.80 -5.33
C LEU A 51 -7.25 16.16 -5.53
N ARG A 52 -8.07 15.25 -6.07
CA ARG A 52 -9.51 15.44 -6.31
C ARG A 52 -10.36 14.51 -5.50
N VAL A 53 -11.52 15.00 -5.13
CA VAL A 53 -12.60 14.24 -4.51
C VAL A 53 -13.77 14.17 -5.48
N TRP A 54 -14.32 12.97 -5.60
CA TRP A 54 -15.43 12.66 -6.49
C TRP A 54 -16.56 12.02 -5.68
N ASP A 55 -17.77 12.41 -5.98
CA ASP A 55 -18.96 11.74 -5.48
C ASP A 55 -19.29 10.54 -6.38
N THR A 56 -19.49 9.36 -5.77
CA THR A 56 -19.75 8.11 -6.51
C THR A 56 -21.17 8.00 -7.03
N ALA A 57 -22.11 8.76 -6.48
CA ALA A 57 -23.50 8.73 -6.90
C ALA A 57 -23.75 9.68 -8.08
N SER A 58 -23.27 10.91 -7.98
CA SER A 58 -23.43 11.91 -9.05
C SER A 58 -22.33 11.84 -10.12
N HIS A 59 -21.26 11.11 -9.88
CA HIS A 59 -20.07 11.01 -10.74
C HIS A 59 -19.40 12.36 -11.05
N ARG A 60 -19.47 13.31 -10.10
CA ARG A 60 -18.95 14.67 -10.24
C ARG A 60 -17.83 14.94 -9.25
N THR A 61 -16.97 15.89 -9.61
CA THR A 61 -15.98 16.45 -8.69
C THR A 61 -16.69 17.21 -7.57
N VAL A 62 -16.41 16.87 -6.31
CA VAL A 62 -16.85 17.60 -5.13
C VAL A 62 -15.90 18.74 -4.86
N SER A 63 -14.60 18.46 -4.85
CA SER A 63 -13.55 19.46 -4.63
C SER A 63 -12.22 19.02 -5.20
N SER A 64 -11.29 19.97 -5.34
CA SER A 64 -9.90 19.68 -5.67
C SER A 64 -8.97 20.63 -4.94
N VAL A 65 -7.77 20.15 -4.60
CA VAL A 65 -6.71 20.93 -3.97
C VAL A 65 -5.36 20.59 -4.60
N TRP A 66 -4.47 21.57 -4.66
CA TRP A 66 -3.07 21.33 -5.00
C TRP A 66 -2.35 20.80 -3.75
N ALA A 67 -2.32 19.48 -3.63
CA ALA A 67 -1.81 18.83 -2.44
C ALA A 67 -0.29 18.90 -2.36
N HIS A 68 0.40 18.67 -3.47
CA HIS A 68 1.86 18.68 -3.56
C HIS A 68 2.34 19.61 -4.66
N GLY A 69 3.47 20.28 -4.44
CA GLY A 69 3.94 21.32 -5.35
C GLY A 69 4.55 20.78 -6.65
N GLY A 70 4.24 21.43 -7.74
CA GLY A 70 4.96 21.39 -9.00
C GLY A 70 5.21 20.01 -9.59
N SER A 71 6.48 19.68 -9.83
CA SER A 71 6.91 18.44 -10.48
C SER A 71 6.85 17.20 -9.60
N ALA A 72 6.52 17.35 -8.31
CA ALA A 72 6.56 16.22 -7.36
C ALA A 72 5.36 15.29 -7.47
N GLY A 73 4.19 15.79 -7.86
CA GLY A 73 2.98 15.00 -8.03
C GLY A 73 2.45 14.36 -6.74
N VAL A 74 1.18 13.96 -6.75
CA VAL A 74 0.64 13.04 -5.77
C VAL A 74 1.05 11.63 -6.19
N TYR A 75 1.72 10.90 -5.32
CA TYR A 75 2.20 9.55 -5.59
C TYR A 75 1.25 8.47 -5.06
N SER A 76 0.69 8.69 -3.86
CA SER A 76 -0.27 7.78 -3.26
C SER A 76 -1.33 8.52 -2.44
N VAL A 77 -2.52 7.93 -2.36
CA VAL A 77 -3.66 8.44 -1.58
C VAL A 77 -4.22 7.30 -0.74
N ALA A 78 -4.50 7.56 0.54
CA ALA A 78 -5.01 6.53 1.43
C ALA A 78 -6.11 7.06 2.37
N ALA A 79 -7.17 6.27 2.53
CA ALA A 79 -8.26 6.46 3.46
C ALA A 79 -8.46 5.20 4.30
N SER A 80 -8.95 5.34 5.52
CA SER A 80 -9.22 4.23 6.42
C SER A 80 -10.36 4.60 7.37
N THR A 81 -11.12 3.62 7.84
CA THR A 81 -12.13 3.79 8.89
C THR A 81 -11.54 4.40 10.17
N ARG A 82 -10.27 4.14 10.46
CA ARG A 82 -9.55 4.71 11.61
C ARG A 82 -9.20 6.19 11.46
N LEU A 83 -9.09 6.68 10.24
CA LEU A 83 -8.86 8.09 9.95
C LEU A 83 -10.16 8.92 10.07
N GLY A 84 -11.31 8.24 10.12
CA GLY A 84 -12.62 8.90 10.12
C GLY A 84 -12.80 9.73 8.84
N ASN A 85 -13.08 11.01 9.01
CA ASN A 85 -13.25 11.98 7.92
C ASN A 85 -11.93 12.59 7.41
N LYS A 86 -10.83 11.82 7.44
CA LYS A 86 -9.51 12.30 6.99
C LYS A 86 -8.94 11.39 5.92
N ILE A 87 -8.13 11.98 5.05
CA ILE A 87 -7.34 11.26 4.06
C ILE A 87 -5.88 11.69 4.13
N ILE A 88 -5.00 10.82 3.65
CA ILE A 88 -3.58 11.10 3.57
C ILE A 88 -3.15 11.09 2.10
N SER A 89 -2.40 12.08 1.68
CA SER A 89 -1.70 12.11 0.39
C SER A 89 -0.21 12.04 0.61
N GLN A 90 0.48 11.28 -0.25
CA GLN A 90 1.93 11.19 -0.31
C GLN A 90 2.40 11.79 -1.62
N GLY A 91 3.35 12.73 -1.54
CA GLY A 91 4.00 13.32 -2.72
C GLY A 91 5.40 12.77 -2.91
N ARG A 92 5.91 12.89 -4.13
CA ARG A 92 7.31 12.62 -4.42
C ARG A 92 8.25 13.71 -3.91
N ASP A 93 7.71 14.79 -3.35
CA ASP A 93 8.43 15.87 -2.65
C ASP A 93 8.96 15.45 -1.26
N GLY A 94 8.83 14.18 -0.92
CA GLY A 94 9.22 13.69 0.41
C GLY A 94 8.28 14.11 1.52
N SER A 95 7.03 14.45 1.19
CA SER A 95 6.04 14.81 2.20
C SER A 95 4.79 13.91 2.17
N CYS A 96 4.23 13.66 3.35
CA CYS A 96 2.88 13.11 3.54
C CYS A 96 2.01 14.17 4.19
N LYS A 97 0.82 14.39 3.66
CA LYS A 97 -0.12 15.40 4.14
C LYS A 97 -1.45 14.79 4.51
N CYS A 98 -1.99 15.19 5.66
CA CYS A 98 -3.31 14.80 6.13
C CYS A 98 -4.32 15.91 5.86
N TRP A 99 -5.46 15.56 5.29
CA TRP A 99 -6.54 16.48 4.91
C TRP A 99 -7.82 16.08 5.61
N GLU A 100 -8.63 17.05 5.98
CA GLU A 100 -9.97 16.83 6.52
C GLU A 100 -11.02 16.88 5.43
N ILE A 101 -12.00 15.98 5.52
CA ILE A 101 -13.17 15.97 4.64
C ILE A 101 -14.25 16.80 5.34
N GLU A 102 -14.54 17.97 4.79
CA GLU A 102 -15.58 18.89 5.23
C GLU A 102 -16.83 18.72 4.35
N GLU A 103 -17.95 19.36 4.73
CA GLU A 103 -19.18 19.33 3.91
C GLU A 103 -18.95 19.88 2.50
N ALA A 104 -18.10 20.89 2.35
CA ALA A 104 -17.74 21.49 1.07
C ALA A 104 -16.65 20.74 0.28
N GLY A 105 -16.14 19.63 0.79
CA GLY A 105 -15.06 18.84 0.20
C GLY A 105 -13.82 18.75 1.08
N LEU A 106 -12.62 18.87 0.51
CA LEU A 106 -11.37 18.85 1.28
C LEU A 106 -11.07 20.21 1.89
N SER A 107 -10.49 20.17 3.08
CA SER A 107 -9.91 21.35 3.73
C SER A 107 -8.91 22.05 2.78
N ARG A 108 -8.91 23.37 2.80
CA ARG A 108 -8.02 24.18 1.92
C ARG A 108 -6.54 24.05 2.28
N ARG A 109 -6.25 23.66 3.53
CA ARG A 109 -4.90 23.45 4.07
C ARG A 109 -4.81 22.08 4.68
N ALA A 110 -3.65 21.43 4.53
CA ALA A 110 -3.38 20.20 5.23
C ALA A 110 -3.40 20.43 6.75
N LEU A 111 -4.06 19.54 7.49
CA LEU A 111 -4.05 19.53 8.96
C LEU A 111 -2.64 19.30 9.50
N TYR A 112 -1.96 18.33 8.89
CA TYR A 112 -0.61 17.93 9.25
C TYR A 112 0.22 17.71 8.01
N THR A 113 1.50 18.02 8.08
CA THR A 113 2.49 17.69 7.05
C THR A 113 3.68 17.04 7.70
N ILE A 114 3.97 15.80 7.31
CA ILE A 114 5.16 15.05 7.73
C ILE A 114 6.14 15.12 6.58
N ARG A 115 7.35 15.57 6.85
CA ARG A 115 8.45 15.60 5.89
C ARG A 115 9.39 14.44 6.17
N THR A 116 9.63 13.60 5.16
CA THR A 116 10.52 12.44 5.28
C THR A 116 11.92 12.74 4.75
N SER A 117 12.09 13.91 4.13
CA SER A 117 13.35 14.35 3.51
C SER A 117 13.92 13.40 2.46
N THR A 118 13.11 12.45 1.97
CA THR A 118 13.49 11.45 0.98
C THR A 118 12.55 11.48 -0.22
N TYR A 119 13.07 11.10 -1.39
CA TYR A 119 12.22 10.86 -2.56
C TYR A 119 11.51 9.52 -2.40
N HIS A 120 10.18 9.50 -2.54
CA HIS A 120 9.40 8.30 -2.33
C HIS A 120 9.35 7.42 -3.59
N PHE A 121 9.88 6.20 -3.48
CA PHE A 121 9.80 5.16 -4.51
C PHE A 121 8.70 4.14 -4.24
N CYS A 122 8.26 3.98 -2.99
CA CYS A 122 7.17 3.09 -2.60
C CYS A 122 5.94 3.87 -2.11
N LYS A 123 4.75 3.29 -2.34
CA LYS A 123 3.50 3.84 -1.82
C LYS A 123 3.45 3.69 -0.31
N MET A 124 2.85 4.69 0.37
CA MET A 124 2.60 4.61 1.80
C MET A 124 1.70 3.43 2.15
N SER A 125 1.88 2.90 3.35
CA SER A 125 1.02 1.87 3.90
C SER A 125 0.27 2.39 5.12
N LEU A 126 -1.04 2.16 5.15
CA LEU A 126 -1.80 2.28 6.38
C LEU A 126 -1.72 0.97 7.16
N VAL A 127 -1.61 1.09 8.49
CA VAL A 127 -1.50 -0.06 9.37
C VAL A 127 -2.74 -0.94 9.29
N LYS A 128 -2.58 -2.21 8.94
CA LYS A 128 -3.62 -3.23 8.99
C LYS A 128 -3.73 -3.81 10.39
N SER A 129 -4.95 -4.11 10.84
CA SER A 129 -5.22 -4.75 12.12
C SER A 129 -6.37 -5.73 11.97
N THR A 130 -6.21 -6.90 12.55
CA THR A 130 -7.21 -7.97 12.54
C THR A 130 -8.34 -7.76 13.55
N CYS A 131 -8.12 -6.92 14.57
CA CYS A 131 -9.05 -6.80 15.68
C CYS A 131 -9.81 -5.47 15.64
N SER A 132 -11.14 -5.57 15.47
CA SER A 132 -12.07 -4.45 15.66
C SER A 132 -12.29 -4.11 17.14
N THR A 133 -11.91 -4.99 18.07
CA THR A 133 -12.32 -4.91 19.49
C THR A 133 -11.19 -4.52 20.46
N CYS A 134 -9.92 -4.72 20.14
CA CYS A 134 -8.83 -4.50 21.11
C CYS A 134 -8.09 -3.17 20.96
N CYS A 135 -8.53 -2.26 20.10
CA CYS A 135 -7.84 -0.98 19.88
C CYS A 135 -8.72 0.23 20.22
N THR A 136 -9.15 0.33 21.47
CA THR A 136 -9.75 1.57 22.01
C THR A 136 -8.70 2.59 22.47
N GLN A 137 -7.42 2.34 22.23
CA GLN A 137 -6.40 3.36 22.42
C GLN A 137 -6.08 4.01 21.09
N SER A 138 -6.62 5.20 20.88
CA SER A 138 -6.26 6.15 19.83
C SER A 138 -4.81 6.63 20.04
N GLY A 139 -3.87 5.79 19.69
CA GLY A 139 -2.48 6.18 19.51
C GLY A 139 -2.29 6.63 18.07
N LEU A 140 -2.34 7.92 17.81
CA LEU A 140 -1.69 8.51 16.66
C LEU A 140 -0.21 8.17 16.85
N ILE A 141 0.30 7.16 16.18
CA ILE A 141 1.74 6.93 16.14
C ILE A 141 2.27 8.03 15.23
N SER A 142 2.63 9.16 15.83
CA SER A 142 3.58 10.08 15.24
C SER A 142 4.87 9.31 15.06
N ALA A 143 5.13 8.86 13.84
CA ALA A 143 6.46 8.49 13.45
C ALA A 143 7.31 9.77 13.28
N THR A 144 7.44 10.54 14.36
CA THR A 144 8.44 11.57 14.54
C THR A 144 9.58 10.93 15.33
N GLY A 145 10.30 10.07 14.67
CA GLY A 145 11.62 9.65 15.09
C GLY A 145 12.51 10.03 13.94
N ASP A 146 13.34 11.06 14.13
CA ASP A 146 14.55 11.25 13.36
C ASP A 146 15.34 9.96 13.53
N ILE A 147 15.30 9.11 12.51
CA ILE A 147 16.21 7.97 12.43
C ILE A 147 17.56 8.58 12.06
N GLU A 148 18.25 9.12 13.06
CA GLU A 148 19.68 9.29 12.96
C GLU A 148 20.27 7.89 12.78
N SER A 149 20.79 7.65 11.59
CA SER A 149 21.53 6.47 11.22
C SER A 149 22.78 6.33 12.12
N GLN A 150 22.62 5.64 13.24
CA GLN A 150 23.77 5.06 13.91
C GLN A 150 24.16 3.80 13.13
N SER A 151 25.16 3.97 12.29
CA SER A 151 25.85 2.90 11.60
C SER A 151 26.53 1.97 12.60
N THR A 152 25.85 0.93 13.01
CA THR A 152 26.50 -0.28 13.51
C THR A 152 26.80 -1.17 12.31
N VAL A 153 28.08 -1.42 12.09
CA VAL A 153 28.67 -2.27 11.06
C VAL A 153 28.07 -3.67 11.15
N THR A 154 27.07 -3.92 10.36
CA THR A 154 26.64 -5.27 9.94
C THR A 154 26.79 -5.31 8.44
N GLU A 155 27.32 -6.40 7.89
CA GLU A 155 27.60 -6.63 6.47
C GLU A 155 26.60 -5.87 5.58
N GLU A 156 27.10 -4.87 4.87
CA GLU A 156 26.31 -4.06 3.94
C GLU A 156 25.77 -4.96 2.83
N ARG A 157 24.61 -5.56 3.07
CA ARG A 157 23.82 -6.12 1.99
C ARG A 157 23.28 -4.93 1.21
N GLU A 158 23.76 -4.75 0.00
CA GLU A 158 23.20 -3.79 -0.94
C GLU A 158 21.79 -4.24 -1.32
N LEU A 159 20.80 -3.89 -0.52
CA LEU A 159 19.39 -4.20 -0.76
C LEU A 159 18.81 -3.39 -1.92
N GLY A 160 19.45 -2.29 -2.29
CA GLY A 160 18.93 -1.33 -3.25
C GLY A 160 17.74 -0.55 -2.69
N LEU A 161 16.88 -0.04 -3.59
CA LEU A 161 15.74 0.79 -3.24
C LEU A 161 14.61 -0.03 -2.59
N CYS A 162 13.95 0.57 -1.58
CA CYS A 162 12.71 0.01 -1.05
C CYS A 162 11.57 0.20 -2.06
N MET A 163 11.02 -0.91 -2.56
CA MET A 163 10.03 -0.92 -3.63
C MET A 163 8.59 -0.94 -3.11
N ALA A 164 8.34 -1.61 -1.98
CA ALA A 164 7.02 -1.63 -1.35
C ALA A 164 7.14 -1.80 0.16
N VAL A 165 6.13 -1.29 0.88
CA VAL A 165 6.04 -1.37 2.34
C VAL A 165 4.61 -1.68 2.77
N GLN A 166 4.47 -2.49 3.83
CA GLN A 166 3.19 -2.77 4.47
C GLN A 166 3.35 -2.82 5.98
N ALA A 167 2.63 -1.94 6.69
CA ALA A 167 2.57 -1.95 8.15
C ALA A 167 1.36 -2.74 8.65
N PHE A 168 1.52 -3.49 9.75
CA PHE A 168 0.45 -4.32 10.33
C PHE A 168 0.67 -4.60 11.80
N PHE A 169 -0.41 -4.96 12.50
CA PHE A 169 -0.33 -5.55 13.83
C PHE A 169 -0.34 -7.07 13.70
N PRO A 170 0.68 -7.78 14.18
CA PRO A 170 0.62 -9.24 14.30
C PRO A 170 -0.56 -9.68 15.15
N CYS A 171 -1.10 -10.87 14.90
CA CYS A 171 -2.22 -11.39 15.65
C CYS A 171 -1.89 -11.44 17.15
N GLY A 172 -2.74 -10.82 17.99
CA GLY A 172 -2.55 -10.76 19.44
C GLY A 172 -1.45 -9.80 19.95
N ALA A 173 -0.77 -9.08 19.06
CA ALA A 173 0.29 -8.17 19.44
C ALA A 173 -0.21 -6.71 19.57
N ALA A 174 0.36 -5.97 20.52
CA ALA A 174 0.10 -4.55 20.74
C ALA A 174 1.14 -3.63 20.05
N TYR A 175 1.98 -4.18 19.18
CA TYR A 175 3.04 -3.45 18.47
C TYR A 175 2.91 -3.63 16.96
N VAL A 176 3.50 -2.69 16.24
CA VAL A 176 3.48 -2.67 14.77
C VAL A 176 4.70 -3.39 14.22
N ASN A 177 4.46 -4.23 13.22
CA ASN A 177 5.50 -4.75 12.34
C ASN A 177 5.41 -4.07 10.98
N ILE A 178 6.56 -3.94 10.32
CA ILE A 178 6.67 -3.45 8.96
C ILE A 178 7.29 -4.55 8.10
N LEU A 179 6.67 -4.80 6.97
CA LEU A 179 7.19 -5.65 5.91
C LEU A 179 7.63 -4.75 4.77
N SER A 180 8.87 -4.90 4.32
CA SER A 180 9.44 -4.10 3.22
C SER A 180 10.06 -5.01 2.18
N SER A 181 9.90 -4.67 0.90
CA SER A 181 10.52 -5.37 -0.22
C SER A 181 11.49 -4.45 -0.95
N TYR A 182 12.53 -5.05 -1.54
CA TYR A 182 13.67 -4.32 -2.07
C TYR A 182 13.99 -4.68 -3.52
N GLU A 183 14.80 -3.82 -4.12
CA GLU A 183 15.23 -3.92 -5.51
C GLU A 183 16.05 -5.19 -5.77
N ASP A 184 16.80 -5.68 -4.80
CA ASP A 184 17.56 -6.93 -4.91
C ASP A 184 16.70 -8.20 -4.87
N GLY A 185 15.37 -8.07 -4.66
CA GLY A 185 14.42 -9.19 -4.52
C GLY A 185 14.21 -9.67 -3.08
N SER A 186 14.86 -9.04 -2.10
CA SER A 186 14.71 -9.34 -0.68
C SER A 186 13.42 -8.77 -0.10
N THR A 187 12.90 -9.47 0.90
CA THR A 187 11.79 -9.00 1.74
C THR A 187 12.21 -9.09 3.20
N LEU A 188 12.05 -8.00 3.93
CA LEU A 188 12.47 -7.86 5.32
C LEU A 188 11.27 -7.60 6.23
N LEU A 189 11.29 -8.23 7.39
CA LEU A 189 10.32 -8.01 8.47
C LEU A 189 10.99 -7.24 9.60
N TRP A 190 10.36 -6.15 10.02
CA TRP A 190 10.86 -5.24 11.06
C TRP A 190 9.89 -5.15 12.21
N ASP A 191 10.42 -5.04 13.42
CA ASP A 191 9.69 -4.65 14.62
C ASP A 191 9.96 -3.17 14.89
N VAL A 192 8.92 -2.32 14.88
CA VAL A 192 9.06 -0.87 15.08
C VAL A 192 9.68 -0.51 16.43
N ARG A 193 9.57 -1.40 17.44
CA ARG A 193 10.20 -1.19 18.76
C ARG A 193 11.72 -1.37 18.73
N ASN A 194 12.25 -2.09 17.73
CA ASN A 194 13.67 -2.31 17.53
C ASN A 194 14.06 -2.12 16.05
N PRO A 195 14.08 -0.88 15.55
CA PRO A 195 14.26 -0.60 14.13
C PRO A 195 15.70 -0.80 13.62
N GLY A 196 16.64 -1.04 14.51
CA GLY A 196 18.07 -1.15 14.15
C GLY A 196 18.42 -2.43 13.38
N LEU A 197 17.63 -3.50 13.52
CA LEU A 197 17.86 -4.78 12.86
C LEU A 197 16.54 -5.39 12.41
N PRO A 198 16.48 -5.98 11.19
CA PRO A 198 15.30 -6.73 10.78
C PRO A 198 15.14 -7.99 11.62
N VAL A 199 13.91 -8.30 11.99
CA VAL A 199 13.56 -9.54 12.70
C VAL A 199 13.82 -10.75 11.82
N SER A 200 13.57 -10.61 10.52
CA SER A 200 13.76 -11.66 9.54
C SER A 200 13.98 -11.06 8.15
N SER A 201 14.81 -11.74 7.35
CA SER A 201 15.12 -11.37 5.98
C SER A 201 15.09 -12.61 5.09
N VAL A 202 14.38 -12.54 3.97
CA VAL A 202 14.29 -13.63 2.99
C VAL A 202 14.37 -13.05 1.60
N LYS A 203 15.11 -13.72 0.72
CA LYS A 203 15.18 -13.40 -0.71
C LYS A 203 14.34 -14.41 -1.50
N TYR A 204 13.13 -14.01 -1.87
CA TYR A 204 12.21 -14.84 -2.65
C TYR A 204 12.33 -14.62 -4.15
N HIS A 205 12.67 -13.40 -4.58
CA HIS A 205 12.75 -13.02 -5.96
C HIS A 205 14.21 -12.96 -6.44
N SER A 206 14.44 -13.32 -7.69
CA SER A 206 15.75 -13.19 -8.34
C SER A 206 15.99 -11.79 -8.89
N GLU A 207 14.92 -10.99 -9.03
CA GLU A 207 14.90 -9.59 -9.44
C GLU A 207 14.11 -8.77 -8.43
N SER A 208 13.89 -7.47 -8.73
CA SER A 208 13.22 -6.54 -7.82
C SER A 208 11.86 -7.05 -7.34
N ALA A 209 11.64 -7.05 -6.03
CA ALA A 209 10.36 -7.35 -5.41
C ALA A 209 9.48 -6.09 -5.39
N LEU A 210 8.64 -5.91 -6.42
CA LEU A 210 7.96 -4.66 -6.75
C LEU A 210 6.73 -4.36 -5.89
N SER A 211 6.08 -5.39 -5.35
CA SER A 211 4.84 -5.24 -4.60
C SER A 211 4.73 -6.25 -3.48
N ILE A 212 4.03 -5.85 -2.42
CA ILE A 212 3.78 -6.69 -1.27
C ILE A 212 2.39 -6.42 -0.70
N ALA A 213 1.70 -7.47 -0.26
CA ALA A 213 0.43 -7.34 0.41
C ALA A 213 0.30 -8.40 1.50
N ILE A 214 -0.28 -8.02 2.64
CA ILE A 214 -0.56 -8.89 3.78
C ILE A 214 -2.03 -9.26 3.77
N ASP A 215 -2.36 -10.49 4.16
CA ASP A 215 -3.73 -10.98 4.28
C ASP A 215 -4.54 -10.22 5.35
N GLY A 216 -5.85 -10.43 5.38
CA GLY A 216 -6.75 -9.79 6.34
C GLY A 216 -6.54 -10.24 7.78
N LEU A 217 -5.92 -11.39 8.00
CA LEU A 217 -5.63 -11.97 9.32
C LEU A 217 -4.21 -11.67 9.79
N CYS A 218 -3.37 -11.05 8.95
CA CYS A 218 -1.96 -10.76 9.21
C CYS A 218 -1.12 -12.01 9.53
N ASN A 219 -1.51 -13.17 9.00
CA ASN A 219 -0.82 -14.46 9.19
C ASN A 219 0.07 -14.80 7.99
N GLY A 220 -0.01 -14.05 6.92
CA GLY A 220 0.78 -14.27 5.72
C GLY A 220 0.58 -13.16 4.70
N GLY A 221 1.17 -13.33 3.53
CA GLY A 221 1.07 -12.35 2.47
C GLY A 221 1.53 -12.89 1.12
N ILE A 222 1.56 -11.99 0.18
CA ILE A 222 2.06 -12.24 -1.17
C ILE A 222 3.03 -11.13 -1.58
N SER A 223 4.01 -11.48 -2.39
CA SER A 223 4.89 -10.54 -3.09
C SER A 223 4.89 -10.82 -4.58
N GLY A 224 5.00 -9.76 -5.38
CA GLY A 224 5.18 -9.83 -6.82
C GLY A 224 6.51 -9.23 -7.23
N GLY A 225 7.28 -9.94 -8.04
CA GLY A 225 8.59 -9.51 -8.50
C GLY A 225 8.64 -9.22 -10.00
N ALA A 226 9.74 -8.59 -10.43
CA ALA A 226 10.06 -8.39 -11.84
C ALA A 226 10.47 -9.70 -12.54
N ASP A 227 10.69 -10.76 -11.77
CA ASP A 227 11.04 -12.11 -12.22
C ASP A 227 9.82 -12.97 -12.64
N ASP A 228 8.69 -12.32 -12.98
CA ASP A 228 7.43 -12.95 -13.38
C ASP A 228 6.84 -13.91 -12.32
N LYS A 229 7.25 -13.80 -11.06
CA LYS A 229 6.78 -14.65 -9.97
C LYS A 229 5.86 -13.90 -9.01
N ILE A 230 4.90 -14.65 -8.49
CA ILE A 230 4.15 -14.29 -7.29
C ILE A 230 4.50 -15.29 -6.21
N VAL A 231 4.98 -14.82 -5.07
CA VAL A 231 5.35 -15.63 -3.94
C VAL A 231 4.35 -15.45 -2.81
N MET A 232 3.80 -16.54 -2.31
CA MET A 232 2.99 -16.55 -1.09
C MET A 232 3.89 -16.96 0.08
N PHE A 233 3.81 -16.23 1.18
CA PHE A 233 4.59 -16.51 2.39
C PHE A 233 3.69 -16.47 3.64
N GLY A 234 4.08 -17.21 4.67
CA GLY A 234 3.47 -17.16 5.98
C GLY A 234 4.28 -16.29 6.94
N LEU A 235 3.59 -15.74 7.92
CA LEU A 235 4.16 -14.99 9.02
C LEU A 235 3.74 -15.70 10.31
N ASP A 236 4.66 -16.42 10.96
CA ASP A 236 4.42 -17.05 12.23
C ASP A 236 5.32 -16.43 13.29
N HIS A 237 4.72 -15.97 14.39
CA HIS A 237 5.41 -15.43 15.57
C HIS A 237 6.67 -14.59 15.24
N GLN A 238 6.56 -13.64 14.27
CA GLN A 238 7.65 -12.73 13.86
C GLN A 238 8.72 -13.34 12.94
N LYS A 239 8.44 -14.46 12.29
CA LYS A 239 9.37 -15.05 11.30
C LYS A 239 8.63 -15.44 10.03
N PHE A 240 9.35 -15.44 8.92
CA PHE A 240 8.83 -16.05 7.69
C PHE A 240 8.75 -17.56 7.87
N CYS A 241 7.58 -18.16 7.66
CA CYS A 241 7.41 -19.60 7.68
C CYS A 241 7.91 -20.21 6.37
N SER A 242 8.78 -21.22 6.48
CA SER A 242 9.33 -21.96 5.35
C SER A 242 8.34 -22.87 4.63
N ASN A 243 7.10 -23.02 5.13
CA ASN A 243 6.14 -24.01 4.64
C ASN A 243 5.15 -23.49 3.57
N TYR A 244 5.32 -22.28 3.06
CA TYR A 244 4.44 -21.76 2.02
C TYR A 244 4.99 -22.03 0.63
N ARG A 245 4.13 -22.62 -0.22
CA ARG A 245 4.47 -22.94 -1.60
C ARG A 245 4.65 -21.68 -2.42
N VAL A 246 5.79 -21.57 -3.10
CA VAL A 246 5.98 -20.64 -4.20
C VAL A 246 5.08 -21.10 -5.34
N HIS A 247 3.97 -20.39 -5.58
CA HIS A 247 3.17 -20.61 -6.78
C HIS A 247 3.76 -19.77 -7.91
N LEU A 248 4.48 -20.44 -8.79
CA LEU A 248 4.96 -19.86 -10.02
C LEU A 248 3.76 -19.74 -10.97
N PHE A 249 3.17 -18.57 -11.08
CA PHE A 249 2.26 -18.27 -12.17
C PHE A 249 3.09 -17.80 -13.38
N SER A 250 3.74 -18.73 -14.05
CA SER A 250 4.31 -18.45 -15.36
C SER A 250 3.16 -18.25 -16.35
N GLY A 251 2.90 -17.01 -16.70
CA GLY A 251 2.01 -16.67 -17.80
C GLY A 251 2.66 -17.11 -19.10
N LYS A 252 2.46 -18.36 -19.52
CA LYS A 252 2.75 -18.72 -20.91
C LYS A 252 1.87 -17.86 -21.82
N LYS A 253 2.54 -17.04 -22.65
CA LYS A 253 1.95 -16.37 -23.81
C LYS A 253 1.40 -17.40 -24.80
#